data_563bc515606230bc9229525abc774ac5
#
_entry.id   563bc515606230bc9229525abc774ac5
#
_cell.length_a   1.000
_cell.length_b   1.000
_cell.length_c   1.000
_cell.angle_alpha   90.00
_cell.angle_beta   90.00
_cell.angle_gamma   90.00
#
_symmetry.space_group_name_H-M   'P 1'
#
loop_
_entity.id
_entity.type
_entity.pdbx_description
1 polymer ?
#
loop_
_entity_poly.entity_id
_entity_poly.type
_entity_poly.pdbx_seq_one_letter_code
_entity_poly.pdbx_strand_id
1 'polypeptide(L)'
;MQRFMRKSVIYGLLAAAMCAVTSAHAGVVIGGTRLVYHGGDKEASIQVMNSANGQIPYLIQSFVDDKGPKGDRPGTTGSLPFTVTPPLFRLDAGSENTIRVVRTGGNFPADRESVYWLDVKAIPANNPADKGKNVLRFSLKNRIKLFYRPKGVADPTS
;
A
#
# COMPACT_ATOMS: atom_id res chain seq x y z
N MET A 1 -9.12 -47.77 32.56
CA MET A 1 -8.09 -47.34 31.56
C MET A 1 -8.69 -46.74 30.26
N GLN A 2 -9.70 -47.30 29.67
CA GLN A 2 -10.29 -46.80 28.39
C GLN A 2 -10.89 -45.37 28.43
N ARG A 3 -11.40 -44.90 29.53
CA ARG A 3 -11.97 -43.56 29.65
C ARG A 3 -10.93 -42.45 29.67
N PHE A 4 -9.73 -42.70 30.18
CA PHE A 4 -8.62 -41.74 30.18
C PHE A 4 -8.01 -41.58 28.78
N MET A 5 -7.82 -42.67 28.06
CA MET A 5 -7.29 -42.63 26.69
C MET A 5 -8.21 -41.84 25.72
N ARG A 6 -9.54 -42.00 25.85
CA ARG A 6 -10.50 -41.25 24.99
C ARG A 6 -10.47 -39.75 25.24
N LYS A 7 -10.27 -39.31 26.48
CA LYS A 7 -10.14 -37.87 26.81
C LYS A 7 -8.84 -37.28 26.25
N SER A 8 -7.71 -37.99 26.35
CA SER A 8 -6.42 -37.56 25.82
C SER A 8 -6.44 -37.42 24.28
N VAL A 9 -7.12 -38.33 23.58
CA VAL A 9 -7.28 -38.25 22.11
C VAL A 9 -8.15 -37.06 21.70
N ILE A 10 -9.22 -36.78 22.48
CA ILE A 10 -10.09 -35.62 22.19
C ILE A 10 -9.34 -34.29 22.40
N TYR A 11 -8.55 -34.18 23.47
CA TYR A 11 -7.72 -32.99 23.71
C TYR A 11 -6.62 -32.82 22.65
N GLY A 12 -6.03 -33.90 22.18
CA GLY A 12 -5.06 -33.92 21.10
C GLY A 12 -5.66 -33.46 19.75
N LEU A 13 -6.87 -33.94 19.44
CA LEU A 13 -7.60 -33.49 18.24
C LEU A 13 -8.01 -32.01 18.31
N LEU A 14 -8.44 -31.55 19.50
CA LEU A 14 -8.82 -30.14 19.71
C LEU A 14 -7.61 -29.21 19.60
N ALA A 15 -6.45 -29.61 20.11
CA ALA A 15 -5.20 -28.88 19.99
C ALA A 15 -4.70 -28.83 18.54
N ALA A 16 -4.83 -29.92 17.80
CA ALA A 16 -4.47 -29.97 16.38
C ALA A 16 -5.39 -29.10 15.50
N ALA A 17 -6.67 -28.98 15.84
CA ALA A 17 -7.62 -28.11 15.13
C ALA A 17 -7.36 -26.63 15.36
N MET A 18 -6.75 -26.22 16.49
CA MET A 18 -6.37 -24.85 16.77
C MET A 18 -5.13 -24.37 15.99
N CYS A 19 -4.33 -25.26 15.44
CA CYS A 19 -3.12 -24.93 14.65
C CYS A 19 -3.41 -24.65 13.17
N ALA A 20 -4.62 -24.83 12.69
CA ALA A 20 -5.01 -24.46 11.34
C ALA A 20 -5.26 -22.94 11.23
N VAL A 21 -4.23 -22.13 11.51
CA VAL A 21 -4.25 -20.68 11.31
C VAL A 21 -4.18 -20.43 9.80
N THR A 22 -5.31 -20.17 9.19
CA THR A 22 -5.35 -19.71 7.79
C THR A 22 -4.68 -18.35 7.71
N SER A 23 -3.55 -18.29 7.02
CA SER A 23 -2.86 -17.02 6.74
C SER A 23 -3.80 -16.12 5.93
N ALA A 24 -4.27 -15.02 6.51
CA ALA A 24 -4.96 -13.98 5.77
C ALA A 24 -3.94 -13.27 4.86
N HIS A 25 -4.11 -13.38 3.55
CA HIS A 25 -3.22 -12.74 2.59
C HIS A 25 -3.87 -11.45 2.11
N ALA A 26 -3.22 -10.32 2.38
CA ALA A 26 -3.56 -9.05 1.74
C ALA A 26 -3.14 -9.12 0.27
N GLY A 27 -4.04 -8.73 -0.66
CA GLY A 27 -3.76 -8.81 -2.09
C GLY A 27 -2.61 -7.90 -2.52
N VAL A 28 -2.67 -6.60 -2.20
CA VAL A 28 -1.65 -5.62 -2.60
C VAL A 28 -0.95 -5.05 -1.37
N VAL A 29 0.37 -5.12 -1.38
CA VAL A 29 1.26 -4.66 -0.30
C VAL A 29 2.12 -3.51 -0.81
N ILE A 30 2.28 -2.48 0.01
CA ILE A 30 3.17 -1.34 -0.26
C ILE A 30 4.43 -1.50 0.60
N GLY A 31 5.59 -1.31 0.00
CA GLY A 31 6.91 -1.54 0.60
C GLY A 31 7.32 -0.55 1.70
N GLY A 32 6.40 0.24 2.24
CA GLY A 32 6.69 1.17 3.32
C GLY A 32 5.46 1.90 3.86
N THR A 33 5.61 2.52 5.02
CA THR A 33 4.57 3.31 5.68
C THR A 33 4.70 4.82 5.39
N ARG A 34 5.82 5.22 4.83
CA ARG A 34 6.15 6.59 4.43
C ARG A 34 7.15 6.58 3.30
N LEU A 35 7.23 7.68 2.56
CA LEU A 35 8.24 7.91 1.54
C LEU A 35 8.94 9.23 1.87
N VAL A 36 10.27 9.23 1.88
CA VAL A 36 11.08 10.44 2.07
C VAL A 36 11.73 10.80 0.75
N TYR A 37 11.45 12.01 0.28
CA TYR A 37 12.08 12.61 -0.89
C TYR A 37 13.15 13.59 -0.42
N HIS A 38 14.41 13.25 -0.59
CA HIS A 38 15.51 14.16 -0.28
C HIS A 38 15.66 15.22 -1.38
N GLY A 39 15.81 16.47 -0.98
CA GLY A 39 15.82 17.61 -1.90
C GLY A 39 16.99 17.63 -2.91
N GLY A 40 17.97 16.72 -2.72
CA GLY A 40 19.08 16.49 -3.65
C GLY A 40 18.81 15.40 -4.68
N ASP A 41 17.79 14.57 -4.46
CA ASP A 41 17.51 13.42 -5.29
C ASP A 41 16.68 13.81 -6.52
N LYS A 42 16.81 13.00 -7.57
CA LYS A 42 16.01 13.15 -8.78
C LYS A 42 14.61 12.58 -8.61
N GLU A 43 14.47 11.54 -7.80
CA GLU A 43 13.22 10.82 -7.53
C GLU A 43 13.26 10.16 -6.14
N ALA A 44 12.08 9.83 -5.63
CA ALA A 44 11.91 8.91 -4.52
C ALA A 44 11.02 7.77 -4.98
N SER A 45 11.28 6.54 -4.55
CA SER A 45 10.57 5.37 -5.04
C SER A 45 10.07 4.46 -3.93
N ILE A 46 8.98 3.74 -4.21
CA ILE A 46 8.40 2.75 -3.32
C ILE A 46 7.89 1.56 -4.12
N GLN A 47 8.10 0.37 -3.61
CA GLN A 47 7.62 -0.86 -4.25
C GLN A 47 6.17 -1.13 -3.90
N VAL A 48 5.45 -1.71 -4.85
CA VAL A 48 4.10 -2.23 -4.70
C VAL A 48 4.07 -3.65 -5.24
N MET A 49 3.59 -4.58 -4.43
CA MET A 49 3.58 -5.99 -4.73
C MET A 49 2.17 -6.55 -4.60
N ASN A 50 1.76 -7.38 -5.54
CA ASN A 50 0.58 -8.22 -5.42
C ASN A 50 1.03 -9.60 -4.91
N SER A 51 0.57 -9.99 -3.72
CA SER A 51 1.03 -11.24 -3.10
C SER A 51 0.73 -12.46 -4.00
N ALA A 52 1.65 -13.43 -4.01
CA ALA A 52 1.56 -14.61 -4.87
C ALA A 52 0.29 -15.47 -4.67
N ASN A 53 -0.36 -15.33 -3.51
CA ASN A 53 -1.61 -16.02 -3.22
C ASN A 53 -2.85 -15.22 -3.69
N GLY A 54 -2.65 -13.99 -4.17
CA GLY A 54 -3.68 -13.23 -4.88
C GLY A 54 -3.87 -13.86 -6.26
N GLN A 55 -5.03 -14.46 -6.52
CA GLN A 55 -5.32 -15.09 -7.81
C GLN A 55 -5.78 -14.08 -8.88
N ILE A 56 -5.95 -12.83 -8.51
CA ILE A 56 -6.50 -11.80 -9.39
C ILE A 56 -5.50 -10.66 -9.60
N PRO A 57 -5.43 -10.13 -10.81
CA PRO A 57 -4.66 -8.92 -11.07
C PRO A 57 -5.39 -7.69 -10.53
N TYR A 58 -4.62 -6.68 -10.21
CA TYR A 58 -5.12 -5.36 -9.80
C TYR A 58 -4.72 -4.30 -10.81
N LEU A 59 -5.59 -3.30 -10.97
CA LEU A 59 -5.24 -2.04 -11.58
C LEU A 59 -4.79 -1.11 -10.45
N ILE A 60 -3.55 -0.65 -10.51
CA ILE A 60 -2.97 0.26 -9.51
C ILE A 60 -3.02 1.68 -10.07
N GLN A 61 -3.65 2.57 -9.32
CA GLN A 61 -3.67 4.01 -9.59
C GLN A 61 -2.91 4.71 -8.47
N SER A 62 -1.92 5.55 -8.84
CA SER A 62 -1.08 6.27 -7.89
C SER A 62 -1.05 7.76 -8.20
N PHE A 63 -1.14 8.59 -7.16
CA PHE A 63 -1.09 10.04 -7.28
C PHE A 63 -0.68 10.67 -5.94
N VAL A 64 -0.21 11.93 -6.00
CA VAL A 64 0.11 12.74 -4.82
C VAL A 64 -0.98 13.76 -4.61
N ASP A 65 -1.32 14.01 -3.33
CA ASP A 65 -2.16 15.14 -2.94
C ASP A 65 -1.67 15.78 -1.61
N ASP A 66 -2.27 16.91 -1.24
CA ASP A 66 -2.01 17.67 -0.02
C ASP A 66 -3.24 17.78 0.90
N LYS A 67 -4.25 16.92 0.68
CA LYS A 67 -5.55 16.95 1.35
C LYS A 67 -5.56 16.44 2.78
N GLY A 68 -4.39 16.25 3.36
CA GLY A 68 -4.26 15.80 4.76
C GLY A 68 -4.42 14.28 4.93
N PRO A 69 -4.35 13.79 6.17
CA PRO A 69 -4.28 12.35 6.45
C PRO A 69 -5.50 11.56 6.01
N LYS A 70 -6.68 12.16 6.01
CA LYS A 70 -7.93 11.51 5.59
C LYS A 70 -8.30 11.81 4.14
N GLY A 71 -7.62 12.76 3.48
CA GLY A 71 -7.98 13.23 2.14
C GLY A 71 -9.27 14.06 2.10
N ASP A 72 -9.67 14.62 3.22
CA ASP A 72 -10.92 15.34 3.45
C ASP A 72 -10.75 16.87 3.54
N ARG A 73 -9.50 17.35 3.53
CA ARG A 73 -9.20 18.79 3.54
C ARG A 73 -9.26 19.37 2.13
N PRO A 74 -9.56 20.67 2.02
CA PRO A 74 -9.36 21.37 0.75
C PRO A 74 -7.89 21.20 0.33
N GLY A 75 -7.66 20.71 -0.88
CA GLY A 75 -6.31 20.64 -1.45
C GLY A 75 -5.92 21.95 -2.14
N THR A 76 -4.64 22.06 -2.50
CA THR A 76 -4.13 23.17 -3.28
C THR A 76 -4.84 23.24 -4.63
N THR A 77 -5.29 24.44 -4.97
CA THR A 77 -5.84 24.70 -6.31
C THR A 77 -4.67 24.87 -7.28
N GLY A 78 -4.54 23.94 -8.22
CA GLY A 78 -3.47 23.95 -9.21
C GLY A 78 -2.60 22.71 -9.20
N SER A 79 -1.47 22.76 -9.90
CA SER A 79 -0.53 21.65 -9.99
C SER A 79 0.27 21.48 -8.70
N LEU A 80 0.33 20.29 -8.18
CA LEU A 80 1.23 19.94 -7.10
C LEU A 80 2.69 19.83 -7.60
N PRO A 81 3.68 20.03 -6.72
CA PRO A 81 5.08 20.02 -7.11
C PRO A 81 5.67 18.63 -7.34
N PHE A 82 4.84 17.62 -7.40
CA PHE A 82 5.23 16.23 -7.63
C PHE A 82 4.34 15.56 -8.67
N THR A 83 4.97 14.70 -9.46
CA THR A 83 4.28 13.76 -10.34
C THR A 83 4.64 12.33 -9.97
N VAL A 84 3.76 11.40 -10.30
CA VAL A 84 3.94 9.97 -10.02
C VAL A 84 4.03 9.19 -11.31
N THR A 85 4.97 8.25 -11.39
CA THR A 85 5.13 7.40 -12.56
C THR A 85 5.42 5.95 -12.17
N PRO A 86 4.73 4.97 -12.76
CA PRO A 86 3.56 5.13 -13.62
C PRO A 86 2.31 5.54 -12.80
N PRO A 87 1.44 6.41 -13.33
CA PRO A 87 0.24 6.86 -12.62
C PRO A 87 -0.85 5.77 -12.60
N LEU A 88 -0.81 4.87 -13.58
CA LEU A 88 -1.76 3.77 -13.73
C LEU A 88 -1.05 2.58 -14.36
N PHE A 89 -1.17 1.40 -13.74
CA PHE A 89 -0.60 0.16 -14.27
C PHE A 89 -1.33 -1.08 -13.76
N ARG A 90 -1.23 -2.16 -14.51
CA ARG A 90 -1.70 -3.48 -14.10
C ARG A 90 -0.63 -4.17 -13.27
N LEU A 91 -1.03 -4.81 -12.18
CA LEU A 91 -0.18 -5.59 -11.30
C LEU A 91 -0.73 -7.02 -11.21
N ASP A 92 -0.08 -7.94 -11.89
CA ASP A 92 -0.50 -9.34 -11.90
C ASP A 92 -0.18 -10.03 -10.58
N ALA A 93 -0.82 -11.17 -10.32
CA ALA A 93 -0.57 -11.96 -9.12
C ALA A 93 0.90 -12.38 -9.03
N GLY A 94 1.51 -12.23 -7.86
CA GLY A 94 2.91 -12.53 -7.63
C GLY A 94 3.90 -11.54 -8.25
N SER A 95 3.41 -10.46 -8.88
CA SER A 95 4.25 -9.44 -9.51
C SER A 95 4.47 -8.25 -8.58
N GLU A 96 5.55 -7.54 -8.82
CA GLU A 96 5.88 -6.28 -8.18
C GLU A 96 6.16 -5.18 -9.21
N ASN A 97 5.99 -3.94 -8.81
CA ASN A 97 6.34 -2.77 -9.59
C ASN A 97 6.81 -1.64 -8.66
N THR A 98 7.56 -0.70 -9.22
CA THR A 98 8.06 0.46 -8.48
C THR A 98 7.30 1.70 -8.90
N ILE A 99 6.72 2.39 -7.92
CA ILE A 99 6.14 3.73 -8.07
C ILE A 99 7.24 4.74 -7.78
N ARG A 100 7.46 5.68 -8.69
CA ARG A 100 8.42 6.77 -8.56
C ARG A 100 7.68 8.08 -8.41
N VAL A 101 8.15 8.89 -7.46
CA VAL A 101 7.69 10.26 -7.27
C VAL A 101 8.81 11.18 -7.74
N VAL A 102 8.50 12.05 -8.67
CA VAL A 102 9.45 13.01 -9.27
C VAL A 102 9.00 14.43 -8.93
N ARG A 103 9.92 15.26 -8.49
CA ARG A 103 9.67 16.67 -8.27
C ARG A 103 9.59 17.41 -9.61
N THR A 104 8.50 18.14 -9.82
CA THR A 104 8.24 18.92 -11.06
C THR A 104 8.37 20.43 -10.85
N GLY A 105 8.55 20.87 -9.60
CA GLY A 105 8.64 22.28 -9.28
C GLY A 105 8.46 22.57 -7.79
N GLY A 106 7.85 23.71 -7.48
CA GLY A 106 7.48 24.13 -6.14
C GLY A 106 8.61 24.82 -5.36
N ASN A 107 8.22 25.78 -4.55
CA ASN A 107 9.08 26.45 -3.57
C ASN A 107 8.85 25.79 -2.21
N PHE A 108 9.87 25.15 -1.68
CA PHE A 108 9.82 24.50 -0.37
C PHE A 108 10.62 25.30 0.64
N PRO A 109 10.17 25.39 1.90
CA PRO A 109 11.00 25.92 2.98
C PRO A 109 12.33 25.16 3.04
N ALA A 110 13.44 25.90 3.27
CA ALA A 110 14.77 25.29 3.34
C ALA A 110 15.12 24.75 4.74
N ASP A 111 14.37 25.17 5.75
CA ASP A 111 14.60 24.94 7.18
C ASP A 111 13.74 23.80 7.79
N ARG A 112 12.80 23.26 7.02
CA ARG A 112 11.87 22.24 7.51
C ARG A 112 11.33 21.35 6.41
N GLU A 113 10.83 20.18 6.80
CA GLU A 113 10.14 19.27 5.89
C GLU A 113 8.76 19.80 5.47
N SER A 114 8.35 19.40 4.26
CA SER A 114 6.98 19.58 3.78
C SER A 114 6.31 18.22 3.62
N VAL A 115 5.02 18.13 3.97
CA VAL A 115 4.28 16.87 3.99
C VAL A 115 3.21 16.87 2.92
N TYR A 116 3.24 15.83 2.09
CA TYR A 116 2.25 15.47 1.10
C TYR A 116 1.79 14.03 1.35
N TRP A 117 0.90 13.55 0.51
CA TRP A 117 0.35 12.21 0.63
C TRP A 117 0.46 11.49 -0.72
N LEU A 118 1.05 10.30 -0.68
CA LEU A 118 1.03 9.38 -1.81
C LEU A 118 -0.13 8.42 -1.63
N ASP A 119 -1.08 8.49 -2.53
CA ASP A 119 -2.22 7.57 -2.60
C ASP A 119 -1.94 6.47 -3.61
N VAL A 120 -2.14 5.24 -3.17
CA VAL A 120 -2.05 4.03 -4.00
C VAL A 120 -3.38 3.30 -3.90
N LYS A 121 -4.16 3.33 -4.97
CA LYS A 121 -5.46 2.69 -5.06
C LYS A 121 -5.34 1.39 -5.83
N ALA A 122 -5.72 0.28 -5.20
CA ALA A 122 -5.77 -1.03 -5.80
C ALA A 122 -7.22 -1.37 -6.17
N ILE A 123 -7.47 -1.57 -7.45
CA ILE A 123 -8.78 -1.87 -8.03
C ILE A 123 -8.73 -3.31 -8.56
N PRO A 124 -9.49 -4.25 -7.97
CA PRO A 124 -9.47 -5.64 -8.44
C PRO A 124 -10.06 -5.76 -9.85
N ALA A 125 -9.46 -6.59 -10.68
CA ALA A 125 -9.97 -6.88 -12.01
C ALA A 125 -11.32 -7.59 -11.94
N ASN A 126 -12.11 -7.44 -13.00
CA ASN A 126 -13.32 -8.23 -13.17
C ASN A 126 -12.96 -9.69 -13.48
N ASN A 127 -13.53 -10.60 -12.70
CA ASN A 127 -13.41 -12.03 -13.00
C ASN A 127 -14.56 -12.45 -13.93
N PRO A 128 -14.29 -12.98 -15.14
CA PRO A 128 -15.33 -13.45 -16.04
C PRO A 128 -16.24 -14.53 -15.44
N ALA A 129 -15.73 -15.32 -14.48
CA ALA A 129 -16.50 -16.35 -13.78
C ALA A 129 -17.58 -15.79 -12.85
N ASP A 130 -17.58 -14.49 -12.57
CA ASP A 130 -18.56 -13.80 -11.74
C ASP A 130 -19.72 -13.20 -12.55
N LYS A 131 -19.68 -13.37 -13.88
CA LYS A 131 -20.74 -12.87 -14.75
C LYS A 131 -22.11 -13.51 -14.37
N GLY A 132 -23.06 -12.65 -14.06
CA GLY A 132 -24.42 -13.08 -13.63
C GLY A 132 -24.54 -13.45 -12.15
N LYS A 133 -23.48 -13.26 -11.35
CA LYS A 133 -23.49 -13.47 -9.89
C LYS A 133 -23.49 -12.13 -9.14
N ASN A 134 -24.14 -12.11 -7.98
CA ASN A 134 -24.03 -10.98 -7.05
C ASN A 134 -22.71 -11.07 -6.31
N VAL A 135 -21.70 -10.29 -6.74
CA VAL A 135 -20.35 -10.27 -6.15
C VAL A 135 -20.06 -8.89 -5.60
N LEU A 136 -19.58 -8.83 -4.36
CA LEU A 136 -19.11 -7.60 -3.75
C LEU A 136 -17.59 -7.47 -3.97
N ARG A 137 -17.14 -6.33 -4.52
CA ARG A 137 -15.74 -6.04 -4.74
C ARG A 137 -15.35 -4.76 -4.05
N PHE A 138 -14.21 -4.79 -3.38
CA PHE A 138 -13.67 -3.62 -2.69
C PHE A 138 -12.43 -3.12 -3.42
N SER A 139 -12.39 -1.81 -3.68
CA SER A 139 -11.16 -1.11 -4.02
C SER A 139 -10.54 -0.56 -2.75
N LEU A 140 -9.29 -0.85 -2.52
CA LEU A 140 -8.54 -0.36 -1.37
C LEU A 140 -7.66 0.81 -1.78
N LYS A 141 -7.70 1.89 -1.01
CA LYS A 141 -6.80 3.03 -1.16
C LYS A 141 -5.89 3.11 0.07
N ASN A 142 -4.61 2.91 -0.15
CA ASN A 142 -3.58 3.13 0.86
C ASN A 142 -3.05 4.55 0.71
N ARG A 143 -2.95 5.25 1.83
CA ARG A 143 -2.51 6.62 1.90
C ARG A 143 -1.31 6.72 2.82
N ILE A 144 -0.14 7.03 2.27
CA ILE A 144 1.11 7.13 3.02
C ILE A 144 1.66 8.56 2.97
N LYS A 145 2.40 8.94 4.01
CA LYS A 145 3.06 10.25 4.05
C LYS A 145 4.21 10.31 3.07
N LEU A 146 4.26 11.38 2.27
CA LEU A 146 5.39 11.78 1.44
C LEU A 146 6.03 13.00 2.10
N PHE A 147 7.24 12.84 2.63
CA PHE A 147 8.03 13.93 3.20
C PHE A 147 8.99 14.46 2.15
N TYR A 148 8.93 15.74 1.86
CA TYR A 148 10.00 16.41 1.15
C TYR A 148 10.97 17.00 2.17
N ARG A 149 12.21 16.53 2.17
CA ARG A 149 13.29 16.96 3.06
C ARG A 149 14.32 17.78 2.31
N PRO A 150 14.42 19.10 2.56
CA PRO A 150 15.44 19.95 1.95
C PRO A 150 16.85 19.52 2.37
N LYS A 151 17.85 19.86 1.55
CA LYS A 151 19.27 19.51 1.81
C LYS A 151 19.82 20.00 3.16
N GLY A 152 19.25 21.05 3.73
CA GLY A 152 19.68 21.62 5.01
C GLY A 152 19.09 20.96 6.26
N VAL A 153 18.16 20.04 6.09
CA VAL A 153 17.48 19.35 7.21
C VAL A 153 18.09 17.98 7.40
N ALA A 154 18.69 17.75 8.58
CA ALA A 154 19.28 16.47 8.92
C ALA A 154 18.25 15.36 9.07
N ASP A 155 18.66 14.11 8.84
CA ASP A 155 17.85 12.96 9.17
C ASP A 155 17.60 12.92 10.68
N PRO A 156 16.34 12.61 11.12
CA PRO A 156 16.09 12.38 12.53
C PRO A 156 16.96 11.23 13.00
N THR A 157 17.79 11.49 13.99
CA THR A 157 18.57 10.46 14.69
C THR A 157 17.61 9.46 15.29
N SER A 158 17.79 8.19 14.94
CA SER A 158 17.10 7.04 15.53
C SER A 158 17.45 6.87 17.01
#